data_fbeb8d2bc3f3b2b599666b07510bb26b
#
_entry.id   fbeb8d2bc3f3b2b599666b07510bb26b
#
_cell.length_a   1.000
_cell.length_b   1.000
_cell.length_c   1.000
_cell.angle_alpha   90.00
_cell.angle_beta   90.00
_cell.angle_gamma   90.00
#
_symmetry.space_group_name_H-M   'P 1'
#
loop_
_entity.id
_entity.type
_entity.pdbx_description
1 polymer ?
#
loop_
_entity_poly.entity_id
_entity_poly.type
_entity_poly.pdbx_seq_one_letter_code
_entity_poly.pdbx_strand_id
1 'polypeptide(L)'
;MVTVIVPGFNVAPYAAEAVESLQKQTLREWTAILVDDESTDGTGDIFERAAESDARFRVVRHARQVGLGAARNAGLDLVETPFLGFLDADDVLTSTALERLVGILDTTGSDFALGAYVRLRPDDTGGYALGTVQPWVTAATAPERRGTTIDEHPEATGNIVAWSKVSRTEFWHRSHLRFPEGKLYEDQLVAQQMYARARRFDTIPDVVALWRIRADGSSITQREAQLDVLRDCLEAMDAGLQVLESSGHPHAAQARIGQMLRMDIPRLADIARLHPDSAYRRALGTFAREIWDRAGAARNTVDEASATAVAAASLW
;
A
#
# COMPACT_ATOMS: atom_id res chain seq x y z
N MET A 1 -2.38 -20.10 -10.72
CA MET A 1 -3.33 -19.92 -9.58
C MET A 1 -2.76 -18.91 -8.59
N VAL A 2 -3.57 -17.98 -8.09
CA VAL A 2 -3.19 -16.91 -7.16
C VAL A 2 -4.12 -16.91 -5.93
N THR A 3 -3.58 -16.71 -4.73
CA THR A 3 -4.36 -16.45 -3.52
C THR A 3 -4.37 -14.96 -3.23
N VAL A 4 -5.57 -14.38 -3.04
CA VAL A 4 -5.74 -12.99 -2.62
C VAL A 4 -6.12 -12.97 -1.13
N ILE A 5 -5.34 -12.26 -0.32
CA ILE A 5 -5.60 -12.07 1.11
C ILE A 5 -6.40 -10.78 1.27
N VAL A 6 -7.56 -10.88 1.93
CA VAL A 6 -8.52 -9.78 2.08
C VAL A 6 -8.78 -9.52 3.57
N PRO A 7 -7.98 -8.68 4.23
CA PRO A 7 -8.23 -8.28 5.60
C PRO A 7 -9.40 -7.30 5.69
N GLY A 8 -10.27 -7.45 6.69
CA GLY A 8 -11.38 -6.54 6.97
C GLY A 8 -11.58 -6.32 8.45
N PHE A 9 -11.85 -5.09 8.84
CA PHE A 9 -12.26 -4.70 10.18
C PHE A 9 -13.27 -3.55 10.11
N ASN A 10 -14.51 -3.82 10.48
CA ASN A 10 -15.61 -2.86 10.45
C ASN A 10 -15.74 -2.12 9.11
N VAL A 11 -15.91 -2.90 8.04
CA VAL A 11 -16.01 -2.43 6.64
C VAL A 11 -17.25 -2.97 5.92
N ALA A 12 -18.29 -3.36 6.65
CA ALA A 12 -19.52 -3.92 6.09
C ALA A 12 -20.11 -3.10 4.92
N PRO A 13 -20.09 -1.77 4.90
CA PRO A 13 -20.60 -0.99 3.77
C PRO A 13 -19.88 -1.24 2.45
N TYR A 14 -18.64 -1.75 2.49
CA TYR A 14 -17.75 -1.89 1.34
C TYR A 14 -17.39 -3.35 1.02
N ALA A 15 -17.40 -4.22 2.01
CA ALA A 15 -16.91 -5.60 1.92
C ALA A 15 -17.58 -6.42 0.82
N ALA A 16 -18.87 -6.20 0.56
CA ALA A 16 -19.59 -6.91 -0.50
C ALA A 16 -19.04 -6.56 -1.90
N GLU A 17 -18.71 -5.29 -2.15
CA GLU A 17 -18.14 -4.84 -3.43
C GLU A 17 -16.71 -5.36 -3.61
N ALA A 18 -15.90 -5.41 -2.55
CA ALA A 18 -14.57 -6.01 -2.57
C ALA A 18 -14.65 -7.51 -2.96
N VAL A 19 -15.52 -8.27 -2.32
CA VAL A 19 -15.79 -9.69 -2.65
C VAL A 19 -16.25 -9.86 -4.10
N GLU A 20 -17.21 -9.04 -4.55
CA GLU A 20 -17.74 -9.09 -5.92
C GLU A 20 -16.66 -8.79 -6.95
N SER A 21 -15.71 -7.91 -6.64
CA SER A 21 -14.59 -7.57 -7.51
C SER A 21 -13.68 -8.78 -7.80
N LEU A 22 -13.50 -9.66 -6.82
CA LEU A 22 -12.79 -10.94 -7.00
C LEU A 22 -13.61 -11.91 -7.85
N GLN A 23 -14.91 -12.03 -7.63
CA GLN A 23 -15.77 -12.90 -8.42
C GLN A 23 -15.81 -12.49 -9.90
N LYS A 24 -15.65 -11.18 -10.18
CA LYS A 24 -15.62 -10.60 -11.53
C LYS A 24 -14.27 -10.71 -12.24
N GLN A 25 -13.23 -11.28 -11.61
CA GLN A 25 -11.92 -11.42 -12.26
C GLN A 25 -11.99 -12.29 -13.51
N THR A 26 -11.34 -11.84 -14.59
CA THR A 26 -11.22 -12.61 -15.86
C THR A 26 -10.33 -13.84 -15.69
N LEU A 27 -9.26 -13.75 -14.88
CA LEU A 27 -8.53 -14.94 -14.44
C LEU A 27 -9.44 -15.80 -13.57
N ARG A 28 -9.63 -17.07 -13.93
CA ARG A 28 -10.52 -17.98 -13.20
C ARG A 28 -9.81 -18.75 -12.08
N GLU A 29 -8.50 -18.90 -12.19
CA GLU A 29 -7.65 -19.67 -11.28
C GLU A 29 -7.15 -18.82 -10.11
N TRP A 30 -8.08 -18.43 -9.23
CA TRP A 30 -7.79 -17.73 -7.98
C TRP A 30 -8.53 -18.35 -6.80
N THR A 31 -7.99 -18.11 -5.61
CA THR A 31 -8.66 -18.31 -4.31
C THR A 31 -8.52 -17.04 -3.49
N ALA A 32 -9.34 -16.86 -2.45
CA ALA A 32 -9.19 -15.75 -1.53
C ALA A 32 -9.35 -16.19 -0.07
N ILE A 33 -8.53 -15.57 0.80
CA ILE A 33 -8.59 -15.73 2.25
C ILE A 33 -9.14 -14.42 2.82
N LEU A 34 -10.40 -14.44 3.26
CA LEU A 34 -11.09 -13.33 3.89
C LEU A 34 -10.78 -13.36 5.38
N VAL A 35 -10.06 -12.37 5.88
CA VAL A 35 -9.63 -12.31 7.30
C VAL A 35 -10.45 -11.26 8.03
N ASP A 36 -11.37 -11.68 8.87
CA ASP A 36 -12.17 -10.81 9.73
C ASP A 36 -11.44 -10.57 11.06
N ASP A 37 -11.00 -9.34 11.30
CA ASP A 37 -10.23 -8.95 12.48
C ASP A 37 -11.13 -8.55 13.66
N GLU A 38 -12.11 -9.41 14.03
CA GLU A 38 -13.10 -9.18 15.09
C GLU A 38 -14.08 -8.03 14.78
N SER A 39 -14.63 -8.00 13.57
CA SER A 39 -15.63 -6.98 13.21
C SER A 39 -16.95 -7.17 13.97
N THR A 40 -17.61 -6.04 14.27
CA THR A 40 -18.90 -5.99 14.97
C THR A 40 -20.04 -5.39 14.15
N ASP A 41 -19.74 -4.97 12.91
CA ASP A 41 -20.66 -4.25 12.01
C ASP A 41 -21.35 -5.15 10.96
N GLY A 42 -21.06 -6.45 10.96
CA GLY A 42 -21.56 -7.42 9.97
C GLY A 42 -20.58 -7.74 8.84
N THR A 43 -19.35 -7.21 8.85
CA THR A 43 -18.28 -7.56 7.89
C THR A 43 -18.06 -9.07 7.85
N GLY A 44 -17.92 -9.73 9.02
CA GLY A 44 -17.72 -11.17 9.11
C GLY A 44 -18.87 -11.98 8.49
N ASP A 45 -20.12 -11.53 8.64
CA ASP A 45 -21.28 -12.21 8.04
C ASP A 45 -21.30 -12.07 6.51
N ILE A 46 -20.76 -10.97 5.96
CA ILE A 46 -20.57 -10.81 4.51
C ILE A 46 -19.54 -11.82 4.01
N PHE A 47 -18.44 -11.99 4.71
CA PHE A 47 -17.37 -12.93 4.37
C PHE A 47 -17.85 -14.38 4.44
N GLU A 48 -18.61 -14.76 5.48
CA GLU A 48 -19.18 -16.11 5.60
C GLU A 48 -20.14 -16.42 4.43
N ARG A 49 -21.05 -15.49 4.12
CA ARG A 49 -21.95 -15.66 2.96
C ARG A 49 -21.19 -15.81 1.64
N ALA A 50 -20.08 -15.10 1.46
CA ALA A 50 -19.23 -15.25 0.29
C ALA A 50 -18.65 -16.66 0.20
N ALA A 51 -18.14 -17.21 1.31
CA ALA A 51 -17.57 -18.55 1.37
C ALA A 51 -18.65 -19.66 1.20
N GLU A 52 -19.86 -19.45 1.70
CA GLU A 52 -20.99 -20.35 1.48
C GLU A 52 -21.42 -20.41 0.01
N SER A 53 -21.30 -19.30 -0.71
CA SER A 53 -21.75 -19.18 -2.11
C SER A 53 -20.68 -19.56 -3.14
N ASP A 54 -19.40 -19.49 -2.80
CA ASP A 54 -18.28 -19.71 -3.72
C ASP A 54 -17.10 -20.36 -2.97
N ALA A 55 -16.81 -21.61 -3.29
CA ALA A 55 -15.76 -22.41 -2.65
C ALA A 55 -14.34 -21.89 -2.83
N ARG A 56 -14.13 -20.84 -3.64
CA ARG A 56 -12.84 -20.17 -3.79
C ARG A 56 -12.52 -19.26 -2.61
N PHE A 57 -13.50 -18.87 -1.80
CA PHE A 57 -13.33 -18.10 -0.59
C PHE A 57 -13.15 -19.01 0.63
N ARG A 58 -12.23 -18.61 1.51
CA ARG A 58 -12.02 -19.19 2.84
C ARG A 58 -12.04 -18.05 3.85
N VAL A 59 -12.78 -18.22 4.94
CA VAL A 59 -12.84 -17.21 6.03
C VAL A 59 -11.93 -17.60 7.18
N VAL A 60 -11.25 -16.59 7.74
CA VAL A 60 -10.50 -16.68 9.01
C VAL A 60 -11.04 -15.58 9.90
N ARG A 61 -11.46 -15.92 11.11
CA ARG A 61 -11.92 -14.95 12.11
C ARG A 61 -10.97 -14.89 13.29
N HIS A 62 -10.54 -13.70 13.63
CA HIS A 62 -9.78 -13.48 14.85
C HIS A 62 -10.73 -13.38 16.05
N ALA A 63 -10.32 -13.97 17.19
CA ALA A 63 -11.06 -13.89 18.44
C ALA A 63 -10.92 -12.54 19.17
N ARG A 64 -10.00 -11.69 18.71
CA ARG A 64 -9.77 -10.31 19.16
C ARG A 64 -9.13 -9.53 18.02
N GLN A 65 -9.32 -8.22 18.00
CA GLN A 65 -8.65 -7.34 17.04
C GLN A 65 -7.13 -7.37 17.27
N VAL A 66 -6.39 -7.64 16.18
CA VAL A 66 -4.92 -7.73 16.19
C VAL A 66 -4.25 -6.73 15.25
N GLY A 67 -5.03 -6.06 14.39
CA GLY A 67 -4.59 -5.04 13.46
C GLY A 67 -4.24 -5.56 12.07
N LEU A 68 -4.17 -4.64 11.11
CA LEU A 68 -4.09 -4.93 9.67
C LEU A 68 -2.87 -5.78 9.30
N GLY A 69 -1.68 -5.46 9.85
CA GLY A 69 -0.46 -6.24 9.59
C GLY A 69 -0.58 -7.69 10.03
N ALA A 70 -1.11 -7.93 11.25
CA ALA A 70 -1.32 -9.27 11.77
C ALA A 70 -2.41 -10.02 10.98
N ALA A 71 -3.48 -9.35 10.56
CA ALA A 71 -4.52 -9.95 9.72
C ALA A 71 -3.96 -10.39 8.36
N ARG A 72 -3.13 -9.56 7.71
CA ARG A 72 -2.43 -9.96 6.47
C ARG A 72 -1.48 -11.13 6.71
N ASN A 73 -0.74 -11.15 7.82
CA ASN A 73 0.15 -12.26 8.18
C ASN A 73 -0.62 -13.56 8.40
N ALA A 74 -1.77 -13.52 9.08
CA ALA A 74 -2.62 -14.70 9.27
C ALA A 74 -3.10 -15.30 7.94
N GLY A 75 -3.49 -14.44 6.98
CA GLY A 75 -3.79 -14.88 5.62
C GLY A 75 -2.58 -15.45 4.90
N LEU A 76 -1.42 -14.80 5.03
CA LEU A 76 -0.16 -15.21 4.39
C LEU A 76 0.28 -16.63 4.83
N ASP A 77 0.08 -16.98 6.10
CA ASP A 77 0.40 -18.32 6.63
C ASP A 77 -0.43 -19.45 6.02
N LEU A 78 -1.51 -19.13 5.33
CA LEU A 78 -2.43 -20.08 4.71
C LEU A 78 -2.30 -20.12 3.18
N VAL A 79 -1.36 -19.37 2.60
CA VAL A 79 -1.14 -19.35 1.14
C VAL A 79 -0.40 -20.60 0.69
N GLU A 80 -1.02 -21.36 -0.22
CA GLU A 80 -0.44 -22.57 -0.80
C GLU A 80 -0.23 -22.45 -2.33
N THR A 81 -0.71 -21.35 -2.94
CA THR A 81 -0.64 -21.14 -4.39
C THR A 81 0.70 -20.53 -4.81
N PRO A 82 1.11 -20.67 -6.09
CA PRO A 82 2.36 -20.11 -6.60
C PRO A 82 2.45 -18.59 -6.52
N PHE A 83 1.30 -17.89 -6.54
CA PHE A 83 1.20 -16.45 -6.46
C PHE A 83 0.31 -16.01 -5.32
N LEU A 84 0.60 -14.83 -4.77
CA LEU A 84 -0.21 -14.18 -3.77
C LEU A 84 -0.37 -12.68 -4.08
N GLY A 85 -1.49 -12.12 -3.64
CA GLY A 85 -1.78 -10.69 -3.68
C GLY A 85 -2.62 -10.29 -2.47
N PHE A 86 -2.90 -9.00 -2.37
CA PHE A 86 -3.70 -8.42 -1.30
C PHE A 86 -4.83 -7.58 -1.89
N LEU A 87 -5.91 -7.44 -1.13
CA LEU A 87 -7.00 -6.51 -1.41
C LEU A 87 -7.55 -6.05 -0.06
N ASP A 88 -7.53 -4.76 0.23
CA ASP A 88 -8.20 -4.26 1.42
C ASP A 88 -9.72 -4.33 1.22
N ALA A 89 -10.45 -4.78 2.25
CA ALA A 89 -11.89 -5.11 2.11
C ALA A 89 -12.80 -3.89 1.89
N ASP A 90 -12.26 -2.68 1.81
CA ASP A 90 -12.93 -1.45 1.39
C ASP A 90 -12.55 -0.97 -0.02
N ASP A 91 -11.64 -1.68 -0.69
CA ASP A 91 -11.16 -1.39 -2.03
C ASP A 91 -11.75 -2.34 -3.09
N VAL A 92 -11.45 -2.09 -4.36
CA VAL A 92 -11.98 -2.86 -5.50
C VAL A 92 -10.85 -3.20 -6.47
N LEU A 93 -10.71 -4.45 -6.88
CA LEU A 93 -9.87 -4.82 -8.01
C LEU A 93 -10.61 -4.58 -9.33
N THR A 94 -9.88 -4.08 -10.35
CA THR A 94 -10.42 -4.07 -11.71
C THR A 94 -10.54 -5.49 -12.25
N SER A 95 -11.48 -5.74 -13.14
CA SER A 95 -11.83 -7.11 -13.59
C SER A 95 -10.68 -7.88 -14.24
N THR A 96 -9.67 -7.20 -14.77
CA THR A 96 -8.51 -7.80 -15.42
C THR A 96 -7.24 -7.78 -14.57
N ALA A 97 -7.32 -7.29 -13.33
CA ALA A 97 -6.15 -7.07 -12.47
C ALA A 97 -5.29 -8.32 -12.28
N LEU A 98 -5.92 -9.43 -11.86
CA LEU A 98 -5.18 -10.67 -11.62
C LEU A 98 -4.62 -11.27 -12.92
N GLU A 99 -5.36 -11.21 -14.01
CA GLU A 99 -4.91 -11.70 -15.33
C GLU A 99 -3.67 -10.94 -15.78
N ARG A 100 -3.67 -9.60 -15.68
CA ARG A 100 -2.56 -8.75 -16.09
C ARG A 100 -1.32 -8.97 -15.24
N LEU A 101 -1.46 -8.97 -13.91
CA LEU A 101 -0.34 -9.11 -12.98
C LEU A 101 0.25 -10.53 -12.99
N VAL A 102 -0.58 -11.58 -13.00
CA VAL A 102 -0.09 -12.97 -13.09
C VAL A 102 0.50 -13.25 -14.46
N GLY A 103 -0.15 -12.78 -15.53
CA GLY A 103 0.29 -13.03 -16.91
C GLY A 103 1.68 -12.46 -17.20
N ILE A 104 2.00 -11.26 -16.70
CA ILE A 104 3.36 -10.70 -16.87
C ILE A 104 4.39 -11.50 -16.06
N LEU A 105 4.07 -11.91 -14.82
CA LEU A 105 4.95 -12.73 -13.97
C LEU A 105 5.23 -14.11 -14.59
N ASP A 106 4.22 -14.74 -15.18
CA ASP A 106 4.41 -16.03 -15.88
C ASP A 106 5.35 -15.90 -17.06
N THR A 107 5.33 -14.74 -17.75
CA THR A 107 6.15 -14.50 -18.92
C THR A 107 7.60 -14.15 -18.55
N THR A 108 7.80 -13.36 -17.50
CA THR A 108 9.11 -12.79 -17.16
C THR A 108 9.89 -13.61 -16.13
N GLY A 109 9.19 -14.37 -15.29
CA GLY A 109 9.79 -15.03 -14.13
C GLY A 109 10.19 -14.07 -13.00
N SER A 110 9.76 -12.79 -13.05
CA SER A 110 10.02 -11.79 -12.00
C SER A 110 9.41 -12.20 -10.66
N ASP A 111 9.91 -11.62 -9.59
CA ASP A 111 9.50 -11.92 -8.21
C ASP A 111 8.13 -11.37 -7.86
N PHE A 112 7.83 -10.17 -8.37
CA PHE A 112 6.51 -9.55 -8.23
C PHE A 112 6.24 -8.59 -9.40
N ALA A 113 4.97 -8.27 -9.59
CA ALA A 113 4.51 -7.24 -10.51
C ALA A 113 3.64 -6.23 -9.78
N LEU A 114 3.67 -4.97 -10.20
CA LEU A 114 2.83 -3.90 -9.68
C LEU A 114 2.11 -3.18 -10.82
N GLY A 115 0.88 -2.74 -10.51
CA GLY A 115 0.06 -1.97 -11.43
C GLY A 115 -0.31 -0.60 -10.89
N ALA A 116 -0.89 0.22 -11.76
CA ALA A 116 -1.43 1.52 -11.38
C ALA A 116 -2.73 1.37 -10.57
N TYR A 117 -3.11 2.46 -9.92
CA TYR A 117 -4.37 2.55 -9.19
C TYR A 117 -4.94 3.97 -9.27
N VAL A 118 -6.24 4.09 -9.03
CA VAL A 118 -6.95 5.35 -8.95
C VAL A 118 -7.75 5.43 -7.66
N ARG A 119 -8.10 6.65 -7.23
CA ARG A 119 -8.96 6.86 -6.06
C ARG A 119 -10.43 6.80 -6.45
N LEU A 120 -11.22 6.09 -5.64
CA LEU A 120 -12.67 6.22 -5.58
C LEU A 120 -13.01 7.29 -4.54
N ARG A 121 -13.59 8.41 -4.98
CA ARG A 121 -13.96 9.52 -4.09
C ARG A 121 -15.48 9.58 -3.95
N PRO A 122 -16.00 9.85 -2.74
CA PRO A 122 -17.44 10.15 -2.59
C PRO A 122 -17.84 11.26 -3.55
N ASP A 123 -19.01 11.13 -4.17
CA ASP A 123 -19.62 12.14 -5.04
C ASP A 123 -20.87 12.75 -4.42
N ASP A 124 -21.40 13.80 -5.03
CA ASP A 124 -22.56 14.53 -4.55
C ASP A 124 -23.88 13.74 -4.62
N THR A 125 -23.88 12.57 -5.27
CA THR A 125 -25.05 11.68 -5.40
C THR A 125 -25.12 10.61 -4.31
N GLY A 126 -24.13 10.57 -3.42
CA GLY A 126 -23.95 9.53 -2.42
C GLY A 126 -23.28 8.24 -2.95
N GLY A 127 -22.78 8.29 -4.19
CA GLY A 127 -21.97 7.26 -4.81
C GLY A 127 -20.48 7.56 -4.74
N TYR A 128 -19.73 6.98 -5.70
CA TYR A 128 -18.29 7.15 -5.82
C TYR A 128 -17.88 7.46 -7.26
N ALA A 129 -17.08 8.49 -7.45
CA ALA A 129 -16.49 8.85 -8.73
C ALA A 129 -15.04 8.35 -8.84
N LEU A 130 -14.67 7.90 -10.03
CA LEU A 130 -13.29 7.52 -10.35
C LEU A 130 -12.41 8.77 -10.51
N GLY A 131 -11.30 8.78 -9.80
CA GLY A 131 -10.22 9.74 -10.01
C GLY A 131 -9.33 9.38 -11.20
N THR A 132 -8.26 10.15 -11.38
CA THR A 132 -7.19 9.87 -12.34
C THR A 132 -5.99 9.21 -11.69
N VAL A 133 -5.18 8.51 -12.47
CA VAL A 133 -3.89 7.99 -12.01
C VAL A 133 -3.02 9.18 -11.59
N GLN A 134 -2.55 9.14 -10.37
CA GLN A 134 -1.74 10.24 -9.82
C GLN A 134 -0.31 10.22 -10.39
N PRO A 135 0.38 11.38 -10.51
CA PRO A 135 1.71 11.46 -11.13
C PRO A 135 2.75 10.48 -10.54
N TRP A 136 2.76 10.30 -9.22
CA TRP A 136 3.70 9.36 -8.59
C TRP A 136 3.37 7.89 -8.89
N VAL A 137 2.09 7.56 -9.06
CA VAL A 137 1.66 6.21 -9.49
C VAL A 137 2.09 5.98 -10.93
N THR A 138 1.88 6.97 -11.81
CA THR A 138 2.37 6.92 -13.20
C THR A 138 3.88 6.76 -13.24
N ALA A 139 4.64 7.55 -12.45
CA ALA A 139 6.08 7.43 -12.37
C ALA A 139 6.54 6.03 -11.95
N ALA A 140 5.83 5.37 -11.04
CA ALA A 140 6.14 4.03 -10.57
C ALA A 140 5.75 2.91 -11.55
N THR A 141 4.73 3.12 -12.41
CA THR A 141 4.11 2.03 -13.19
C THR A 141 4.21 2.19 -14.70
N ALA A 142 4.52 3.37 -15.22
CA ALA A 142 4.57 3.64 -16.65
C ALA A 142 5.95 4.19 -17.08
N PRO A 143 6.40 3.82 -18.30
CA PRO A 143 5.84 2.79 -19.19
C PRO A 143 5.97 1.38 -18.58
N GLU A 144 5.31 0.38 -19.18
CA GLU A 144 5.50 -1.03 -18.80
C GLU A 144 6.99 -1.39 -18.81
N ARG A 145 7.45 -2.03 -17.73
CA ARG A 145 8.81 -2.58 -17.61
C ARG A 145 8.75 -4.04 -17.24
N ARG A 146 9.59 -4.83 -17.87
CA ARG A 146 9.68 -6.28 -17.66
C ARG A 146 11.05 -6.64 -17.12
N GLY A 147 11.07 -7.30 -15.96
CA GLY A 147 12.30 -7.78 -15.34
C GLY A 147 13.26 -6.66 -14.96
N THR A 148 12.75 -5.51 -14.52
CA THR A 148 13.56 -4.39 -14.01
C THR A 148 14.03 -4.62 -12.57
N THR A 149 14.95 -3.79 -12.12
CA THR A 149 15.44 -3.74 -10.74
C THR A 149 15.15 -2.38 -10.11
N ILE A 150 15.28 -2.28 -8.79
CA ILE A 150 15.05 -1.01 -8.11
C ILE A 150 16.14 0.03 -8.45
N ASP A 151 17.32 -0.39 -8.84
CA ASP A 151 18.39 0.52 -9.27
C ASP A 151 18.14 1.07 -10.69
N GLU A 152 17.48 0.28 -11.56
CA GLU A 152 17.07 0.71 -12.90
C GLU A 152 15.78 1.54 -12.90
N HIS A 153 14.91 1.34 -11.88
CA HIS A 153 13.63 2.04 -11.76
C HIS A 153 13.34 2.47 -10.32
N PRO A 154 14.09 3.45 -9.78
CA PRO A 154 13.99 3.88 -8.39
C PRO A 154 12.66 4.56 -8.06
N GLU A 155 11.94 5.12 -9.04
CA GLU A 155 10.60 5.73 -8.84
C GLU A 155 9.56 4.72 -8.35
N ALA A 156 9.76 3.42 -8.59
CA ALA A 156 8.87 2.37 -8.10
C ALA A 156 8.71 2.38 -6.57
N THR A 157 9.71 2.87 -5.82
CA THR A 157 9.67 3.03 -4.35
C THR A 157 8.48 3.85 -3.86
N GLY A 158 7.87 4.66 -4.72
CA GLY A 158 6.65 5.42 -4.43
C GLY A 158 5.37 4.61 -4.42
N ASN A 159 5.36 3.44 -5.00
CA ASN A 159 4.21 2.53 -4.93
C ASN A 159 4.35 1.62 -3.70
N ILE A 160 3.94 2.13 -2.53
CA ILE A 160 4.08 1.45 -1.24
C ILE A 160 2.93 0.48 -0.92
N VAL A 161 1.77 0.63 -1.55
CA VAL A 161 0.54 -0.09 -1.21
C VAL A 161 0.64 -1.58 -1.53
N ALA A 162 0.11 -2.44 -0.65
CA ALA A 162 0.17 -3.89 -0.83
C ALA A 162 -0.74 -4.38 -1.97
N TRP A 163 -1.94 -3.83 -2.08
CA TRP A 163 -3.02 -4.31 -2.94
C TRP A 163 -2.86 -3.99 -4.44
N SER A 164 -1.85 -3.22 -4.85
CA SER A 164 -1.54 -3.02 -6.28
C SER A 164 -0.54 -4.04 -6.84
N LYS A 165 -0.21 -5.06 -6.09
CA LYS A 165 0.87 -6.03 -6.38
C LYS A 165 0.39 -7.47 -6.35
N VAL A 166 0.98 -8.29 -7.22
CA VAL A 166 0.98 -9.76 -7.11
C VAL A 166 2.43 -10.22 -7.07
N SER A 167 2.72 -11.18 -6.21
CA SER A 167 4.06 -11.71 -5.98
C SER A 167 4.09 -13.22 -6.11
N ARG A 168 5.27 -13.77 -6.44
CA ARG A 168 5.51 -15.21 -6.25
C ARG A 168 5.57 -15.52 -4.76
N THR A 169 4.86 -16.56 -4.35
CA THR A 169 4.85 -17.01 -2.94
C THR A 169 6.25 -17.40 -2.47
N GLU A 170 7.03 -18.06 -3.33
CA GLU A 170 8.43 -18.38 -3.06
C GLU A 170 9.29 -17.14 -2.74
N PHE A 171 9.03 -16.01 -3.41
CA PHE A 171 9.72 -14.74 -3.12
C PHE A 171 9.47 -14.28 -1.68
N TRP A 172 8.21 -14.33 -1.20
CA TRP A 172 7.87 -13.98 0.18
C TRP A 172 8.60 -14.87 1.18
N HIS A 173 8.61 -16.19 0.94
CA HIS A 173 9.27 -17.16 1.81
C HIS A 173 10.79 -16.94 1.89
N ARG A 174 11.48 -16.90 0.75
CA ARG A 174 12.94 -16.74 0.72
C ARG A 174 13.40 -15.38 1.22
N SER A 175 12.56 -14.36 1.09
CA SER A 175 12.86 -12.99 1.53
C SER A 175 12.35 -12.71 2.96
N HIS A 176 11.75 -13.69 3.63
CA HIS A 176 11.21 -13.56 4.98
C HIS A 176 10.32 -12.31 5.16
N LEU A 177 9.46 -12.04 4.16
CA LEU A 177 8.58 -10.88 4.19
C LEU A 177 7.40 -11.10 5.13
N ARG A 178 7.20 -10.17 6.06
CA ARG A 178 6.08 -10.14 7.01
C ARG A 178 5.71 -8.71 7.30
N PHE A 179 4.43 -8.47 7.49
CA PHE A 179 3.96 -7.14 7.89
C PHE A 179 4.27 -6.90 9.38
N PRO A 180 4.73 -5.70 9.76
CA PRO A 180 4.80 -5.28 11.16
C PRO A 180 3.43 -5.40 11.84
N GLU A 181 3.40 -5.96 13.04
CA GLU A 181 2.18 -6.12 13.83
C GLU A 181 2.04 -4.97 14.83
N GLY A 182 0.79 -4.53 15.07
CA GLY A 182 0.50 -3.46 16.01
C GLY A 182 0.96 -2.07 15.55
N LYS A 183 1.28 -1.90 14.28
CA LYS A 183 1.68 -0.64 13.65
C LYS A 183 0.74 -0.27 12.51
N LEU A 184 0.56 1.04 12.30
CA LEU A 184 -0.08 1.56 11.09
C LEU A 184 0.97 1.78 9.99
N TYR A 185 0.52 1.90 8.73
CA TYR A 185 1.41 2.04 7.56
C TYR A 185 2.41 0.87 7.40
N GLU A 186 2.00 -0.33 7.80
CA GLU A 186 2.78 -1.56 7.80
C GLU A 186 3.24 -1.97 6.40
N ASP A 187 2.52 -1.56 5.36
CA ASP A 187 2.83 -1.82 3.95
C ASP A 187 4.05 -1.04 3.46
N GLN A 188 4.34 0.15 4.00
CA GLN A 188 5.50 0.95 3.61
C GLN A 188 6.81 0.18 3.79
N LEU A 189 7.01 -0.41 4.98
CA LEU A 189 8.22 -1.19 5.25
C LEU A 189 8.32 -2.40 4.34
N VAL A 190 7.22 -3.16 4.20
CA VAL A 190 7.19 -4.38 3.38
C VAL A 190 7.45 -4.06 1.91
N ALA A 191 6.86 -2.98 1.39
CA ALA A 191 7.11 -2.57 0.01
C ALA A 191 8.59 -2.26 -0.25
N GLN A 192 9.26 -1.53 0.65
CA GLN A 192 10.69 -1.26 0.48
C GLN A 192 11.55 -2.53 0.61
N GLN A 193 11.17 -3.46 1.49
CA GLN A 193 11.81 -4.78 1.57
C GLN A 193 11.60 -5.59 0.29
N MET A 194 10.42 -5.53 -0.32
CA MET A 194 10.14 -6.18 -1.60
C MET A 194 11.07 -5.65 -2.68
N TYR A 195 11.16 -4.33 -2.85
CA TYR A 195 12.03 -3.70 -3.84
C TYR A 195 13.51 -4.03 -3.62
N ALA A 196 13.99 -3.97 -2.37
CA ALA A 196 15.38 -4.21 -2.03
C ALA A 196 15.79 -5.68 -2.16
N ARG A 197 14.88 -6.64 -2.00
CA ARG A 197 15.18 -8.09 -1.98
C ARG A 197 14.78 -8.81 -3.27
N ALA A 198 14.02 -8.16 -4.14
CA ALA A 198 13.66 -8.76 -5.42
C ALA A 198 14.85 -8.84 -6.36
N ARG A 199 14.98 -9.97 -7.04
CA ARG A 199 15.94 -10.11 -8.15
C ARG A 199 15.51 -9.25 -9.33
N ARG A 200 14.22 -9.29 -9.65
CA ARG A 200 13.56 -8.51 -10.70
C ARG A 200 12.08 -8.33 -10.36
N PHE A 201 11.51 -7.24 -10.86
CA PHE A 201 10.07 -6.99 -10.79
C PHE A 201 9.56 -6.40 -12.10
N ASP A 202 8.25 -6.44 -12.28
CA ASP A 202 7.58 -5.88 -13.44
C ASP A 202 6.66 -4.72 -13.04
N THR A 203 6.50 -3.74 -13.94
CA THR A 203 5.52 -2.67 -13.78
C THR A 203 4.59 -2.61 -14.96
N ILE A 204 3.28 -2.40 -14.73
CA ILE A 204 2.28 -2.21 -15.77
C ILE A 204 1.49 -0.91 -15.53
N PRO A 205 1.19 -0.14 -16.60
CA PRO A 205 0.41 1.09 -16.48
C PRO A 205 -1.09 0.84 -16.29
N ASP A 206 -1.52 -0.43 -16.38
CA ASP A 206 -2.92 -0.82 -16.20
C ASP A 206 -3.38 -0.46 -14.78
N VAL A 207 -4.58 0.11 -14.66
CA VAL A 207 -5.22 0.32 -13.37
C VAL A 207 -5.71 -1.03 -12.85
N VAL A 208 -5.10 -1.53 -11.77
CA VAL A 208 -5.43 -2.83 -11.17
C VAL A 208 -6.31 -2.71 -9.94
N ALA A 209 -6.32 -1.56 -9.27
CA ALA A 209 -7.11 -1.35 -8.06
C ALA A 209 -7.73 0.05 -8.02
N LEU A 210 -8.89 0.13 -7.37
CA LEU A 210 -9.64 1.34 -7.07
C LEU A 210 -9.58 1.55 -5.56
N TRP A 211 -8.78 2.53 -5.12
CA TRP A 211 -8.59 2.85 -3.70
C TRP A 211 -9.68 3.77 -3.19
N ARG A 212 -10.46 3.30 -2.24
CA ARG A 212 -11.61 4.02 -1.71
C ARG A 212 -11.20 5.04 -0.65
N ILE A 213 -11.69 6.28 -0.81
CA ILE A 213 -11.72 7.28 0.25
C ILE A 213 -13.08 7.14 0.92
N ARG A 214 -13.13 6.69 2.17
CA ARG A 214 -14.40 6.47 2.87
C ARG A 214 -15.11 7.78 3.13
N ALA A 215 -16.43 7.81 2.88
CA ALA A 215 -17.23 9.01 3.05
C ALA A 215 -17.32 9.49 4.51
N ASP A 216 -17.22 8.57 5.47
CA ASP A 216 -17.28 8.82 6.92
C ASP A 216 -15.94 9.24 7.55
N GLY A 217 -14.86 9.30 6.76
CA GLY A 217 -13.54 9.68 7.26
C GLY A 217 -12.86 8.61 8.14
N SER A 218 -13.32 7.36 8.14
CA SER A 218 -12.85 6.32 9.05
C SER A 218 -11.57 5.60 8.60
N SER A 219 -11.07 5.86 7.38
CA SER A 219 -9.82 5.24 6.89
C SER A 219 -8.61 5.67 7.74
N ILE A 220 -7.62 4.80 7.87
CA ILE A 220 -6.36 5.08 8.60
C ILE A 220 -5.72 6.37 8.09
N THR A 221 -5.60 6.53 6.77
CA THR A 221 -5.01 7.71 6.13
C THR A 221 -5.83 9.00 6.31
N GLN A 222 -7.10 8.91 6.72
CA GLN A 222 -7.94 10.08 7.03
C GLN A 222 -7.77 10.54 8.49
N ARG A 223 -7.07 9.78 9.34
CA ARG A 223 -6.80 10.10 10.74
C ARG A 223 -5.40 10.65 11.00
N GLU A 224 -4.71 11.10 9.97
CA GLU A 224 -3.32 11.61 10.04
C GLU A 224 -3.13 12.81 10.97
N ALA A 225 -4.21 13.48 11.37
CA ALA A 225 -4.15 14.53 12.40
C ALA A 225 -3.94 13.97 13.83
N GLN A 226 -4.04 12.66 14.05
CA GLN A 226 -3.75 12.06 15.34
C GLN A 226 -2.23 11.87 15.50
N LEU A 227 -1.69 12.23 16.67
CA LEU A 227 -0.24 12.21 16.91
C LEU A 227 0.37 10.79 16.87
N ASP A 228 -0.34 9.80 17.34
CA ASP A 228 0.06 8.39 17.29
C ASP A 228 0.10 7.88 15.83
N VAL A 229 -0.92 8.22 15.04
CA VAL A 229 -0.97 7.91 13.60
C VAL A 229 0.19 8.57 12.86
N LEU A 230 0.49 9.86 13.15
CA LEU A 230 1.66 10.55 12.59
C LEU A 230 2.95 9.80 12.94
N ARG A 231 3.15 9.43 14.21
CA ARG A 231 4.38 8.75 14.65
C ARG A 231 4.59 7.42 13.93
N ASP A 232 3.55 6.60 13.82
CA ASP A 232 3.63 5.34 13.07
C ASP A 232 3.95 5.61 11.59
N CYS A 233 3.37 6.64 10.98
CA CYS A 233 3.65 7.03 9.61
C CYS A 233 5.13 7.42 9.41
N LEU A 234 5.67 8.28 10.29
CA LEU A 234 7.07 8.73 10.20
C LEU A 234 8.05 7.57 10.47
N GLU A 235 7.75 6.70 11.45
CA GLU A 235 8.55 5.51 11.74
C GLU A 235 8.57 4.55 10.56
N ALA A 236 7.42 4.30 9.92
CA ALA A 236 7.33 3.42 8.75
C ALA A 236 8.11 3.97 7.54
N MET A 237 8.06 5.30 7.33
CA MET A 237 8.84 5.97 6.29
C MET A 237 10.33 5.82 6.52
N ASP A 238 10.81 6.08 7.75
CA ASP A 238 12.24 5.98 8.09
C ASP A 238 12.73 4.54 8.01
N ALA A 239 11.98 3.58 8.57
CA ALA A 239 12.31 2.16 8.49
C ALA A 239 12.42 1.66 7.05
N GLY A 240 11.49 2.08 6.18
CA GLY A 240 11.55 1.77 4.75
C GLY A 240 12.79 2.36 4.07
N LEU A 241 13.14 3.59 4.41
CA LEU A 241 14.34 4.25 3.88
C LEU A 241 15.63 3.56 4.33
N GLN A 242 15.72 3.17 5.62
CA GLN A 242 16.83 2.40 6.16
C GLN A 242 17.02 1.06 5.44
N VAL A 243 15.92 0.39 5.04
CA VAL A 243 16.01 -0.85 4.24
C VAL A 243 16.72 -0.60 2.92
N LEU A 244 16.35 0.44 2.17
CA LEU A 244 16.98 0.76 0.89
C LEU A 244 18.46 1.11 1.05
N GLU A 245 18.82 1.91 2.05
CA GLU A 245 20.18 2.32 2.33
C GLU A 245 21.07 1.14 2.75
N SER A 246 20.58 0.32 3.71
CA SER A 246 21.34 -0.81 4.24
C SER A 246 21.48 -1.97 3.25
N SER A 247 20.56 -2.06 2.28
CA SER A 247 20.61 -3.08 1.21
C SER A 247 21.45 -2.64 0.01
N GLY A 248 22.06 -1.45 0.03
CA GLY A 248 22.96 -0.99 -1.03
C GLY A 248 22.28 -0.36 -2.23
N HIS A 249 21.06 0.21 -2.05
CA HIS A 249 20.29 0.88 -3.11
C HIS A 249 20.20 2.40 -2.91
N PRO A 250 21.33 3.15 -2.95
CA PRO A 250 21.35 4.58 -2.63
C PRO A 250 20.52 5.43 -3.61
N HIS A 251 20.43 5.04 -4.88
CA HIS A 251 19.60 5.74 -5.86
C HIS A 251 18.10 5.61 -5.54
N ALA A 252 17.66 4.41 -5.15
CA ALA A 252 16.30 4.16 -4.72
C ALA A 252 15.96 4.93 -3.43
N ALA A 253 16.89 4.97 -2.47
CA ALA A 253 16.75 5.77 -1.26
C ALA A 253 16.61 7.27 -1.58
N GLN A 254 17.43 7.82 -2.48
CA GLN A 254 17.33 9.22 -2.91
C GLN A 254 16.01 9.51 -3.64
N ALA A 255 15.52 8.60 -4.49
CA ALA A 255 14.22 8.74 -5.14
C ALA A 255 13.08 8.79 -4.12
N ARG A 256 13.10 7.90 -3.10
CA ARG A 256 12.11 7.88 -2.02
C ARG A 256 12.17 9.14 -1.16
N ILE A 257 13.37 9.61 -0.81
CA ILE A 257 13.55 10.91 -0.13
C ILE A 257 12.94 12.04 -0.95
N GLY A 258 13.21 12.10 -2.25
CA GLY A 258 12.63 13.11 -3.14
C GLY A 258 11.10 13.10 -3.13
N GLN A 259 10.47 11.92 -3.04
CA GLN A 259 9.01 11.82 -2.91
C GLN A 259 8.54 12.34 -1.54
N MET A 260 9.19 11.96 -0.44
CA MET A 260 8.85 12.45 0.90
C MET A 260 8.91 13.98 0.95
N LEU A 261 9.93 14.58 0.32
CA LEU A 261 10.10 16.03 0.28
C LEU A 261 9.06 16.75 -0.59
N ARG A 262 8.59 16.12 -1.69
CA ARG A 262 7.60 16.73 -2.59
C ARG A 262 6.16 16.45 -2.19
N MET A 263 5.89 15.40 -1.42
CA MET A 263 4.52 14.92 -1.20
C MET A 263 4.17 14.71 0.27
N ASP A 264 4.94 13.84 0.96
CA ASP A 264 4.56 13.40 2.31
C ASP A 264 4.73 14.53 3.33
N ILE A 265 5.91 15.16 3.37
CA ILE A 265 6.20 16.24 4.33
C ILE A 265 5.33 17.48 4.08
N PRO A 266 5.17 18.00 2.84
CA PRO A 266 4.28 19.14 2.59
C PRO A 266 2.82 18.86 3.03
N ARG A 267 2.27 17.69 2.71
CA ARG A 267 0.92 17.29 3.11
C ARG A 267 0.76 17.25 4.64
N LEU A 268 1.72 16.65 5.33
CA LEU A 268 1.73 16.60 6.80
C LEU A 268 1.97 17.98 7.43
N ALA A 269 2.76 18.86 6.78
CA ALA A 269 2.97 20.23 7.23
C ALA A 269 1.68 21.07 7.16
N ASP A 270 0.82 20.85 6.16
CA ASP A 270 -0.48 21.50 6.08
C ASP A 270 -1.37 21.14 7.27
N ILE A 271 -1.36 19.87 7.70
CA ILE A 271 -2.07 19.42 8.91
C ILE A 271 -1.42 20.07 10.15
N ALA A 272 -0.10 19.98 10.27
CA ALA A 272 0.66 20.44 11.43
C ALA A 272 0.51 21.94 11.70
N ARG A 273 0.39 22.76 10.65
CA ARG A 273 0.23 24.23 10.74
C ARG A 273 -0.98 24.62 11.55
N LEU A 274 -2.07 23.88 11.45
CA LEU A 274 -3.33 24.13 12.14
C LEU A 274 -3.52 23.26 13.39
N HIS A 275 -2.57 22.35 13.65
CA HIS A 275 -2.71 21.38 14.73
C HIS A 275 -2.50 22.05 16.10
N PRO A 276 -3.41 21.84 17.09
CA PRO A 276 -3.31 22.48 18.40
C PRO A 276 -2.14 21.95 19.24
N ASP A 277 -1.79 20.67 19.11
CA ASP A 277 -0.70 20.04 19.87
C ASP A 277 0.66 20.34 19.27
N SER A 278 1.53 21.01 20.03
CA SER A 278 2.90 21.30 19.64
C SER A 278 3.77 20.03 19.50
N ALA A 279 3.40 18.92 20.13
CA ALA A 279 4.12 17.65 19.98
C ALA A 279 3.99 17.09 18.55
N TYR A 280 2.85 17.33 17.88
CA TYR A 280 2.66 16.97 16.46
C TYR A 280 3.67 17.71 15.57
N ARG A 281 3.76 19.05 15.75
CA ARG A 281 4.72 19.88 15.00
C ARG A 281 6.17 19.47 15.27
N ARG A 282 6.54 19.24 16.53
CA ARG A 282 7.90 18.80 16.88
C ARG A 282 8.27 17.46 16.25
N ALA A 283 7.35 16.47 16.26
CA ALA A 283 7.59 15.16 15.63
C ALA A 283 7.86 15.31 14.14
N LEU A 284 6.99 16.05 13.43
CA LEU A 284 7.18 16.30 12.01
C LEU A 284 8.42 17.13 11.72
N GLY A 285 8.70 18.17 12.53
CA GLY A 285 9.87 19.03 12.35
C GLY A 285 11.19 18.27 12.50
N THR A 286 11.29 17.37 13.47
CA THR A 286 12.46 16.51 13.63
C THR A 286 12.66 15.64 12.40
N PHE A 287 11.61 14.94 11.96
CA PHE A 287 11.65 14.11 10.76
C PHE A 287 12.01 14.91 9.50
N ALA A 288 11.41 16.10 9.31
CA ALA A 288 11.69 16.94 8.15
C ALA A 288 13.18 17.36 8.08
N ARG A 289 13.81 17.71 9.22
CA ARG A 289 15.25 18.01 9.29
C ARG A 289 16.09 16.79 8.91
N GLU A 290 15.80 15.63 9.50
CA GLU A 290 16.53 14.38 9.23
C GLU A 290 16.45 13.97 7.75
N ILE A 291 15.27 14.04 7.14
CA ILE A 291 15.09 13.74 5.72
C ILE A 291 15.80 14.77 4.84
N TRP A 292 15.73 16.06 5.20
CA TRP A 292 16.44 17.11 4.46
C TRP A 292 17.96 16.92 4.51
N ASP A 293 18.52 16.56 5.65
CA ASP A 293 19.96 16.32 5.79
C ASP A 293 20.44 15.11 4.97
N ARG A 294 19.60 14.08 4.85
CA ARG A 294 19.86 12.88 4.02
C ARG A 294 19.59 13.10 2.53
N ALA A 295 18.97 14.19 2.15
CA ALA A 295 18.42 14.36 0.80
C ALA A 295 19.46 14.46 -0.32
N GLY A 296 20.72 14.84 -0.04
CA GLY A 296 21.76 14.87 -1.06
C GLY A 296 21.30 15.52 -2.38
N ALA A 297 21.38 14.77 -3.47
CA ALA A 297 20.95 15.20 -4.80
C ALA A 297 19.42 15.32 -4.94
N ALA A 298 18.64 14.63 -4.11
CA ALA A 298 17.17 14.69 -4.15
C ALA A 298 16.64 16.11 -3.88
N ARG A 299 17.40 16.99 -3.19
CA ARG A 299 17.05 18.41 -3.01
C ARG A 299 16.80 19.13 -4.33
N ASN A 300 17.54 18.78 -5.38
CA ASN A 300 17.43 19.42 -6.68
C ASN A 300 16.13 19.04 -7.44
N THR A 301 15.40 18.04 -6.96
CA THR A 301 14.14 17.58 -7.56
C THR A 301 12.91 18.18 -6.89
N VAL A 302 13.10 18.95 -5.82
CA VAL A 302 12.01 19.55 -5.01
C VAL A 302 11.65 20.91 -5.61
N ASP A 303 10.36 21.10 -5.90
CA ASP A 303 9.85 22.41 -6.34
C ASP A 303 9.85 23.44 -5.21
N GLU A 304 9.75 24.73 -5.57
CA GLU A 304 9.84 25.83 -4.62
C GLU A 304 8.77 25.78 -3.51
N ALA A 305 7.54 25.37 -3.85
CA ALA A 305 6.44 25.29 -2.88
C ALA A 305 6.70 24.19 -1.85
N SER A 306 7.13 23.01 -2.32
CA SER A 306 7.49 21.88 -1.47
C SER A 306 8.72 22.21 -0.60
N ALA A 307 9.75 22.83 -1.16
CA ALA A 307 10.92 23.26 -0.43
C ALA A 307 10.58 24.26 0.70
N THR A 308 9.68 25.21 0.42
CA THR A 308 9.17 26.16 1.41
C THR A 308 8.42 25.45 2.55
N ALA A 309 7.57 24.47 2.22
CA ALA A 309 6.83 23.70 3.22
C ALA A 309 7.76 22.87 4.12
N VAL A 310 8.78 22.22 3.52
CA VAL A 310 9.79 21.45 4.26
C VAL A 310 10.62 22.38 5.16
N ALA A 311 11.07 23.55 4.66
CA ALA A 311 11.80 24.52 5.45
C ALA A 311 10.98 25.04 6.63
N ALA A 312 9.70 25.35 6.41
CA ALA A 312 8.77 25.75 7.48
C ALA A 312 8.59 24.66 8.54
N ALA A 313 8.38 23.40 8.10
CA ALA A 313 8.28 22.25 8.99
C ALA A 313 9.56 22.07 9.83
N SER A 314 10.72 22.26 9.22
CA SER A 314 12.03 22.10 9.89
C SER A 314 12.29 23.10 11.03
N LEU A 315 11.50 24.15 11.13
CA LEU A 315 11.58 25.13 12.22
C LEU A 315 10.81 24.73 13.48
N TRP A 316 10.01 23.69 13.42
CA TRP A 316 9.22 23.17 14.58
C TRP A 316 10.05 22.16 15.43
#